data_6e75bef78163a50140f3f503131a22aa
#
_entry.id   6e75bef78163a50140f3f503131a22aa
#
_cell.length_a   1.000
_cell.length_b   1.000
_cell.length_c   1.000
_cell.angle_alpha   90.00
_cell.angle_beta   90.00
_cell.angle_gamma   90.00
#
_symmetry.space_group_name_H-M   'P 1'
#
loop_
_entity.id
_entity.type
_entity.pdbx_description
1 polymer ?
#
loop_
_entity_poly.entity_id
_entity_poly.type
_entity_poly.pdbx_seq_one_letter_code
_entity_poly.pdbx_strand_id
1 'polypeptide(L)'
;MTSSVSRQAARAFLYLAAAVTASTPLLAQPEPEGGPSLDPSSALEPMNDIGIDWPDPTKPDAILEGTSDLVDIPPAETADKSSKTGKAIDHVETNPMTDSQAEQHYSIVLQGLDDIDASEIRTRFDALSTLKQEQKSVANLAQINRRSREDEKLLRELLRAEGYYAASVNARVQSSGGRISVILRVEPGALYHFKDIAITGLERAGEEAERARKAFAVSRDDPVDADKVQAALTSLKSELGDHGFPFAKIDDPIVTVDHADASAVLKLSVDPGSFARFGDIVLSGQRPPFGPKHVRRMARFKPGDVYNFADIDDLRRALIATGLVSTATITPVRTVDPNVVNVLVAIERAPPRTIAGELGYGTGEGVRAEVSWT
;
A
#
# COMPACT_ATOMS: atom_id res chain seq x y z
N MET A 1 46.03 -25.32 3.07
CA MET A 1 44.79 -24.72 3.63
C MET A 1 44.56 -23.40 2.93
N THR A 2 43.88 -23.43 1.80
CA THR A 2 43.68 -22.30 0.88
C THR A 2 42.19 -22.00 0.80
N SER A 3 41.80 -20.85 1.33
CA SER A 3 40.42 -20.33 1.24
C SER A 3 40.20 -19.66 -0.12
N SER A 4 39.31 -20.24 -0.91
CA SER A 4 38.84 -19.69 -2.18
C SER A 4 37.79 -18.61 -1.93
N VAL A 5 38.11 -17.36 -2.27
CA VAL A 5 37.17 -16.23 -2.30
C VAL A 5 36.50 -16.22 -3.68
N SER A 6 35.21 -16.61 -3.70
CA SER A 6 34.36 -16.52 -4.91
C SER A 6 33.93 -15.07 -5.13
N ARG A 7 34.42 -14.44 -6.20
CA ARG A 7 33.94 -13.14 -6.70
C ARG A 7 32.72 -13.40 -7.60
N GLN A 8 31.54 -13.06 -7.14
CA GLN A 8 30.34 -12.98 -8.00
C GLN A 8 30.41 -11.69 -8.83
N ALA A 9 30.62 -11.88 -10.15
CA ALA A 9 30.49 -10.80 -11.14
C ALA A 9 29.00 -10.63 -11.48
N ALA A 10 28.47 -9.43 -11.27
CA ALA A 10 27.12 -9.05 -11.72
C ALA A 10 27.10 -9.02 -13.27
N ARG A 11 26.30 -9.89 -13.87
CA ARG A 11 26.04 -9.90 -15.31
C ARG A 11 24.73 -9.17 -15.57
N ALA A 12 24.79 -8.05 -16.27
CA ALA A 12 23.63 -7.36 -16.83
C ALA A 12 23.17 -8.11 -18.09
N PHE A 13 21.94 -8.64 -18.09
CA PHE A 13 21.33 -9.27 -19.25
C PHE A 13 20.42 -8.28 -19.97
N LEU A 14 20.68 -8.09 -21.26
CA LEU A 14 19.83 -7.32 -22.16
C LEU A 14 18.87 -8.30 -22.86
N TYR A 15 17.57 -8.25 -22.56
CA TYR A 15 16.56 -9.04 -23.25
C TYR A 15 16.12 -8.34 -24.54
N LEU A 16 16.40 -8.95 -25.68
CA LEU A 16 15.86 -8.56 -26.98
C LEU A 16 14.64 -9.43 -27.29
N ALA A 17 13.44 -8.89 -27.12
CA ALA A 17 12.20 -9.56 -27.53
C ALA A 17 12.01 -9.39 -29.03
N ALA A 18 12.23 -10.45 -29.81
CA ALA A 18 11.87 -10.50 -31.22
C ALA A 18 10.38 -10.80 -31.35
N ALA A 19 9.57 -9.81 -31.69
CA ALA A 19 8.17 -9.98 -32.06
C ALA A 19 8.08 -10.54 -33.48
N VAL A 20 7.73 -11.81 -33.63
CA VAL A 20 7.32 -12.40 -34.91
C VAL A 20 5.86 -12.06 -35.12
N THR A 21 5.58 -11.11 -36.01
CA THR A 21 4.23 -10.80 -36.46
C THR A 21 3.78 -11.84 -37.49
N ALA A 22 3.01 -12.83 -37.08
CA ALA A 22 2.26 -13.70 -37.99
C ALA A 22 1.00 -12.98 -38.41
N SER A 23 0.90 -12.59 -39.69
CA SER A 23 -0.28 -12.02 -40.30
C SER A 23 -1.33 -13.12 -40.48
N THR A 24 -2.38 -13.12 -39.65
CA THR A 24 -3.60 -13.92 -39.91
C THR A 24 -4.60 -13.06 -40.67
N PRO A 25 -5.32 -13.62 -41.66
CA PRO A 25 -6.35 -12.88 -42.37
C PRO A 25 -7.53 -12.60 -41.43
N LEU A 26 -7.90 -11.35 -41.40
CA LEU A 26 -9.04 -10.79 -40.66
C LEU A 26 -10.34 -11.31 -41.25
N LEU A 27 -10.98 -12.28 -40.58
CA LEU A 27 -12.38 -12.61 -40.82
C LEU A 27 -13.21 -11.50 -40.15
N ALA A 28 -13.98 -10.80 -40.99
CA ALA A 28 -14.89 -9.74 -40.56
C ALA A 28 -15.86 -10.25 -39.48
N GLN A 29 -15.80 -9.67 -38.31
CA GLN A 29 -16.86 -9.76 -37.30
C GLN A 29 -17.95 -8.74 -37.65
N PRO A 30 -19.23 -9.06 -37.47
CA PRO A 30 -20.29 -8.08 -37.63
C PRO A 30 -20.18 -7.03 -36.55
N GLU A 31 -20.20 -5.76 -36.93
CA GLU A 31 -20.24 -4.61 -36.04
C GLU A 31 -21.51 -4.65 -35.17
N PRO A 32 -21.40 -4.32 -33.86
CA PRO A 32 -22.58 -4.03 -33.07
C PRO A 32 -23.15 -2.67 -33.49
N GLU A 33 -24.38 -2.64 -33.91
CA GLU A 33 -25.13 -1.44 -34.28
C GLU A 33 -25.24 -0.46 -33.10
N GLY A 34 -24.88 0.82 -33.37
CA GLY A 34 -25.51 1.97 -32.71
C GLY A 34 -24.92 2.44 -31.37
N GLY A 35 -23.64 2.86 -31.35
CA GLY A 35 -23.25 3.93 -30.45
C GLY A 35 -23.19 5.27 -31.20
N PRO A 36 -23.55 6.42 -30.59
CA PRO A 36 -23.48 7.70 -31.28
C PRO A 36 -22.03 8.00 -31.64
N SER A 37 -21.77 8.14 -32.96
CA SER A 37 -20.48 8.60 -33.46
C SER A 37 -20.31 10.06 -33.06
N LEU A 38 -19.36 10.33 -32.12
CA LEU A 38 -18.96 11.69 -31.79
C LEU A 38 -18.13 12.25 -32.96
N ASP A 39 -18.72 13.17 -33.73
CA ASP A 39 -18.01 13.96 -34.71
C ASP A 39 -17.10 14.96 -33.96
N PRO A 40 -15.75 14.91 -34.14
CA PRO A 40 -14.83 15.80 -33.42
C PRO A 40 -15.01 17.29 -33.76
N SER A 41 -15.87 17.64 -34.75
CA SER A 41 -16.21 19.01 -35.11
C SER A 41 -17.60 19.49 -34.62
N SER A 42 -18.36 18.61 -33.93
CA SER A 42 -19.64 19.02 -33.36
C SER A 42 -19.43 19.87 -32.12
N ALA A 43 -20.08 21.02 -32.04
CA ALA A 43 -20.09 21.84 -30.85
C ALA A 43 -20.70 21.04 -29.70
N LEU A 44 -20.02 21.00 -28.55
CA LEU A 44 -20.52 20.35 -27.33
C LEU A 44 -21.90 20.94 -26.99
N GLU A 45 -22.87 20.07 -26.73
CA GLU A 45 -24.16 20.51 -26.22
C GLU A 45 -23.94 21.27 -24.90
N PRO A 46 -24.66 22.38 -24.65
CA PRO A 46 -24.53 23.10 -23.40
C PRO A 46 -24.88 22.15 -22.24
N MET A 47 -23.97 22.03 -21.25
CA MET A 47 -24.24 21.26 -20.06
C MET A 47 -25.48 21.82 -19.35
N ASN A 48 -26.35 20.93 -18.91
CA ASN A 48 -27.50 21.30 -18.08
C ASN A 48 -27.01 22.02 -16.83
N ASP A 49 -27.66 23.15 -16.53
CA ASP A 49 -27.41 23.89 -15.30
C ASP A 49 -27.62 22.99 -14.10
N ILE A 50 -26.52 22.72 -13.35
CA ILE A 50 -26.52 21.86 -12.16
C ILE A 50 -27.00 22.62 -10.90
N GLY A 51 -27.55 23.85 -11.08
CA GLY A 51 -28.14 24.60 -9.96
C GLY A 51 -27.16 25.10 -8.91
N ILE A 52 -25.88 25.21 -9.25
CA ILE A 52 -24.86 25.80 -8.37
C ILE A 52 -24.66 27.25 -8.81
N ASP A 53 -25.17 28.22 -8.03
CA ASP A 53 -24.88 29.65 -8.20
C ASP A 53 -23.39 29.87 -7.87
N TRP A 54 -22.59 30.08 -8.90
CA TRP A 54 -21.20 30.51 -8.71
C TRP A 54 -21.16 31.98 -8.30
N PRO A 55 -20.38 32.35 -7.27
CA PRO A 55 -20.23 33.73 -6.86
C PRO A 55 -19.66 34.55 -8.03
N ASP A 56 -20.34 35.67 -8.35
CA ASP A 56 -19.93 36.59 -9.40
C ASP A 56 -18.63 37.31 -8.99
N PRO A 57 -17.49 37.09 -9.69
CA PRO A 57 -16.21 37.67 -9.30
C PRO A 57 -16.14 39.18 -9.46
N THR A 58 -17.20 39.82 -10.02
CA THR A 58 -17.28 41.29 -10.19
C THR A 58 -18.06 41.95 -9.05
N LYS A 59 -18.70 41.20 -8.15
CA LYS A 59 -19.39 41.78 -7.00
C LYS A 59 -18.49 41.74 -5.77
N PRO A 60 -18.30 42.86 -5.07
CA PRO A 60 -17.57 42.86 -3.79
C PRO A 60 -18.36 41.99 -2.77
N ASP A 61 -17.64 41.17 -2.01
CA ASP A 61 -18.21 40.34 -0.97
C ASP A 61 -19.03 41.18 0.01
N ALA A 62 -20.25 40.73 0.30
CA ALA A 62 -21.10 41.35 1.32
C ALA A 62 -20.44 41.20 2.68
N ILE A 63 -20.14 42.29 3.33
CA ILE A 63 -19.66 42.35 4.71
C ILE A 63 -20.75 41.72 5.59
N LEU A 64 -20.45 40.57 6.20
CA LEU A 64 -21.29 40.00 7.22
C LEU A 64 -21.19 40.88 8.48
N GLU A 65 -22.16 41.74 8.68
CA GLU A 65 -22.37 42.41 9.95
C GLU A 65 -22.94 41.41 10.96
N GLY A 66 -22.22 41.26 12.06
CA GLY A 66 -22.79 40.62 13.27
C GLY A 66 -21.97 39.53 13.91
N THR A 67 -21.01 39.89 14.70
CA THR A 67 -20.98 39.66 16.16
C THR A 67 -19.71 40.27 16.73
N SER A 68 -19.91 41.38 17.40
CA SER A 68 -18.91 42.04 18.22
C SER A 68 -18.82 41.33 19.56
N ASP A 69 -17.66 40.80 19.88
CA ASP A 69 -17.19 40.79 21.26
C ASP A 69 -15.72 41.21 21.25
N LEU A 70 -15.57 42.50 21.56
CA LEU A 70 -14.32 43.24 21.63
C LEU A 70 -13.63 42.91 22.97
N VAL A 71 -12.44 42.41 22.90
CA VAL A 71 -11.47 42.55 23.99
C VAL A 71 -10.63 43.76 23.67
N ASP A 72 -10.74 44.76 24.55
CA ASP A 72 -10.09 46.07 24.56
C ASP A 72 -8.56 45.92 24.73
N ILE A 73 -7.79 46.48 23.79
CA ILE A 73 -6.33 46.69 23.97
C ILE A 73 -6.09 48.19 23.76
N PRO A 74 -5.52 48.92 24.76
CA PRO A 74 -5.33 50.35 24.68
C PRO A 74 -4.19 50.74 23.72
N PRO A 75 -4.28 51.95 23.10
CA PRO A 75 -3.32 52.39 22.10
C PRO A 75 -2.05 52.99 22.75
N ALA A 76 -0.90 52.64 22.19
CA ALA A 76 0.37 53.26 22.51
C ALA A 76 0.60 54.52 21.67
N GLU A 77 0.98 55.57 22.37
CA GLU A 77 1.13 56.92 21.92
C GLU A 77 2.15 57.14 20.80
N THR A 78 1.76 58.04 19.89
CA THR A 78 2.60 58.74 18.93
C THR A 78 3.56 59.73 19.61
N ALA A 79 4.85 59.66 19.23
CA ALA A 79 5.76 60.81 19.40
C ALA A 79 6.51 61.07 18.08
N ASP A 80 6.09 62.18 17.51
CA ASP A 80 6.73 62.90 16.42
C ASP A 80 8.01 63.61 16.90
N LYS A 81 9.09 63.58 16.13
CA LYS A 81 9.94 64.75 15.82
C LYS A 81 11.07 64.43 14.85
N SER A 82 10.89 64.92 13.66
CA SER A 82 11.84 65.67 12.79
C SER A 82 13.31 65.76 13.23
N SER A 83 14.25 65.35 12.38
CA SER A 83 15.35 66.20 11.94
C SER A 83 16.06 65.68 10.69
N LYS A 84 16.23 66.57 9.74
CA LYS A 84 17.02 66.47 8.50
C LYS A 84 18.51 66.27 8.82
N THR A 85 19.20 65.41 8.08
CA THR A 85 20.46 65.77 7.40
C THR A 85 20.85 64.64 6.46
N GLY A 86 21.04 64.95 5.18
CA GLY A 86 21.44 64.03 4.15
C GLY A 86 22.90 63.61 4.26
N LYS A 87 23.16 62.37 3.96
CA LYS A 87 24.45 61.95 3.42
C LYS A 87 24.21 60.68 2.59
N ALA A 88 24.62 60.77 1.33
CA ALA A 88 24.62 59.64 0.41
C ALA A 88 25.36 58.44 1.05
N ILE A 89 24.70 57.31 1.08
CA ILE A 89 25.33 56.05 1.37
C ILE A 89 25.05 55.13 0.22
N ASP A 90 26.11 54.57 -0.24
CA ASP A 90 26.34 53.62 -1.31
C ASP A 90 25.28 52.56 -1.46
N HIS A 91 25.19 52.12 -2.68
CA HIS A 91 24.49 50.95 -3.19
C HIS A 91 24.49 49.81 -2.16
N VAL A 92 23.35 49.59 -1.51
CA VAL A 92 23.03 48.27 -1.01
C VAL A 92 22.67 47.48 -2.25
N GLU A 93 23.59 46.63 -2.68
CA GLU A 93 23.30 45.55 -3.61
C GLU A 93 22.13 44.73 -3.04
N THR A 94 20.99 44.94 -3.65
CA THR A 94 19.84 44.08 -3.50
C THR A 94 20.27 42.74 -4.10
N ASN A 95 20.72 41.86 -3.24
CA ASN A 95 21.04 40.49 -3.64
C ASN A 95 19.78 39.87 -4.25
N PRO A 96 19.78 39.50 -5.53
CA PRO A 96 18.58 39.01 -6.20
C PRO A 96 18.16 37.71 -5.59
N MET A 97 16.85 37.48 -5.49
CA MET A 97 16.17 36.23 -5.19
C MET A 97 16.52 35.12 -6.22
N THR A 98 17.79 34.84 -6.44
CA THR A 98 18.25 33.96 -7.53
C THR A 98 18.67 32.57 -7.02
N ASP A 99 18.64 32.31 -5.70
CA ASP A 99 19.18 31.07 -5.13
C ASP A 99 18.12 29.95 -4.95
N SER A 100 16.84 30.27 -5.13
CA SER A 100 15.75 29.29 -4.98
C SER A 100 15.55 28.35 -6.16
N GLN A 101 16.19 28.64 -7.32
CA GLN A 101 16.08 27.83 -8.54
C GLN A 101 17.35 27.00 -8.83
N ALA A 102 18.45 27.22 -8.12
CA ALA A 102 19.65 26.42 -8.30
C ALA A 102 19.39 24.98 -7.85
N GLU A 103 19.62 24.05 -8.74
CA GLU A 103 19.54 22.61 -8.46
C GLU A 103 20.75 22.16 -7.65
N GLN A 104 20.53 21.55 -6.49
CA GLN A 104 21.59 21.13 -5.57
C GLN A 104 21.34 19.73 -5.04
N HIS A 105 22.43 19.07 -4.63
CA HIS A 105 22.36 17.84 -3.85
C HIS A 105 22.10 18.18 -2.37
N TYR A 106 21.38 17.28 -1.70
CA TYR A 106 21.07 17.43 -0.27
C TYR A 106 21.43 16.19 0.53
N SER A 107 21.69 16.38 1.82
CA SER A 107 21.85 15.32 2.80
C SER A 107 20.62 15.23 3.69
N ILE A 108 20.36 14.04 4.23
CA ILE A 108 19.23 13.76 5.10
C ILE A 108 19.76 13.32 6.46
N VAL A 109 19.28 13.95 7.52
CA VAL A 109 19.65 13.64 8.90
C VAL A 109 18.37 13.37 9.69
N LEU A 110 18.25 12.16 10.23
CA LEU A 110 17.16 11.73 11.10
C LEU A 110 17.63 11.77 12.55
N GLN A 111 16.92 12.50 13.42
CA GLN A 111 17.28 12.72 14.82
C GLN A 111 16.12 12.37 15.74
N GLY A 112 16.42 11.92 16.98
CA GLY A 112 15.44 11.71 18.03
C GLY A 112 14.75 10.34 18.02
N LEU A 113 15.36 9.34 17.36
CA LEU A 113 14.93 7.95 17.38
C LEU A 113 15.86 7.03 18.18
N ASP A 114 16.79 7.61 18.94
CA ASP A 114 17.85 6.81 19.58
C ASP A 114 17.38 6.19 20.91
N ASP A 115 16.30 6.73 21.48
CA ASP A 115 15.72 6.28 22.75
C ASP A 115 14.65 5.17 22.58
N ILE A 116 14.35 4.78 21.34
CA ILE A 116 13.34 3.76 21.03
C ILE A 116 13.92 2.70 20.07
N ASP A 117 13.31 1.53 20.02
CA ASP A 117 13.61 0.55 18.96
C ASP A 117 13.02 1.03 17.63
N ALA A 118 13.82 1.80 16.91
CA ALA A 118 13.42 2.39 15.64
C ALA A 118 13.93 1.60 14.42
N SER A 119 14.36 0.36 14.58
CA SER A 119 14.96 -0.45 13.50
C SER A 119 13.98 -0.62 12.32
N GLU A 120 12.73 -0.95 12.61
CA GLU A 120 11.67 -1.12 11.62
C GLU A 120 11.27 0.22 10.99
N ILE A 121 11.09 1.26 11.81
CA ILE A 121 10.77 2.62 11.34
C ILE A 121 11.84 3.12 10.38
N ARG A 122 13.13 2.95 10.70
CA ARG A 122 14.25 3.35 9.82
C ARG A 122 14.24 2.56 8.52
N THR A 123 14.03 1.26 8.57
CA THR A 123 14.00 0.40 7.38
C THR A 123 12.86 0.79 6.44
N ARG A 124 11.66 0.99 6.98
CA ARG A 124 10.49 1.43 6.20
C ARG A 124 10.65 2.85 5.67
N PHE A 125 11.20 3.75 6.49
CA PHE A 125 11.49 5.10 6.05
C PHE A 125 12.49 5.11 4.89
N ASP A 126 13.57 4.34 4.98
CA ASP A 126 14.57 4.26 3.91
C ASP A 126 14.00 3.70 2.60
N ALA A 127 13.03 2.81 2.68
CA ALA A 127 12.34 2.25 1.51
C ALA A 127 11.29 3.18 0.90
N LEU A 128 10.59 3.97 1.70
CA LEU A 128 9.41 4.74 1.27
C LEU A 128 9.66 6.26 1.15
N SER A 129 10.74 6.78 1.75
CA SER A 129 11.07 8.20 1.76
C SER A 129 11.32 8.76 0.37
N THR A 130 10.59 9.80 0.01
CA THR A 130 10.79 10.52 -1.26
C THR A 130 12.13 11.26 -1.30
N LEU A 131 12.60 11.76 -0.15
CA LEU A 131 13.93 12.36 -0.02
C LEU A 131 15.03 11.33 -0.27
N LYS A 132 14.91 10.10 0.26
CA LYS A 132 15.91 9.03 0.08
C LYS A 132 15.93 8.51 -1.36
N GLN A 133 14.78 8.26 -1.97
CA GLN A 133 14.66 7.76 -3.33
C GLN A 133 15.27 8.73 -4.35
N GLU A 134 15.04 10.02 -4.13
CA GLU A 134 15.48 11.09 -5.03
C GLU A 134 16.77 11.79 -4.56
N GLN A 135 17.49 11.23 -3.58
CA GLN A 135 18.69 11.84 -3.00
C GLN A 135 19.84 12.02 -4.01
N LYS A 136 19.90 11.14 -5.01
CA LYS A 136 20.91 11.21 -6.07
C LYS A 136 20.58 12.22 -7.16
N SER A 137 19.34 12.64 -7.24
CA SER A 137 18.86 13.63 -8.21
C SER A 137 19.10 15.05 -7.67
N VAL A 138 19.43 15.97 -8.54
CA VAL A 138 19.48 17.37 -8.21
C VAL A 138 18.05 17.93 -8.04
N ALA A 139 17.85 18.78 -7.07
CA ALA A 139 16.54 19.37 -6.80
C ALA A 139 16.66 20.84 -6.38
N ASN A 140 15.65 21.62 -6.72
CA ASN A 140 15.59 23.01 -6.22
C ASN A 140 15.01 23.03 -4.78
N LEU A 141 15.19 24.13 -4.10
CA LEU A 141 14.76 24.30 -2.69
C LEU A 141 13.25 24.05 -2.50
N ALA A 142 12.41 24.42 -3.47
CA ALA A 142 10.97 24.20 -3.40
C ALA A 142 10.61 22.70 -3.46
N GLN A 143 11.29 21.95 -4.30
CA GLN A 143 11.12 20.50 -4.40
C GLN A 143 11.59 19.79 -3.11
N ILE A 144 12.75 20.20 -2.57
CA ILE A 144 13.28 19.67 -1.32
C ILE A 144 12.31 19.94 -0.17
N ASN A 145 11.77 21.15 -0.07
CA ASN A 145 10.78 21.51 0.95
C ASN A 145 9.47 20.71 0.81
N ARG A 146 9.01 20.44 -0.41
CA ARG A 146 7.83 19.60 -0.63
C ARG A 146 8.09 18.17 -0.16
N ARG A 147 9.19 17.56 -0.62
CA ARG A 147 9.58 16.19 -0.24
C ARG A 147 9.79 16.06 1.27
N SER A 148 10.35 17.09 1.92
CA SER A 148 10.55 17.07 3.37
C SER A 148 9.24 17.06 4.16
N ARG A 149 8.18 17.72 3.66
CA ARG A 149 6.84 17.66 4.28
C ARG A 149 6.15 16.32 4.04
N GLU A 150 6.36 15.72 2.87
CA GLU A 150 5.88 14.37 2.56
C GLU A 150 6.53 13.34 3.50
N ASP A 151 7.85 13.43 3.69
CA ASP A 151 8.59 12.54 4.58
C ASP A 151 8.31 12.80 6.08
N GLU A 152 8.02 14.05 6.47
CA GLU A 152 7.53 14.37 7.81
C GLU A 152 6.19 13.66 8.10
N LYS A 153 5.28 13.68 7.12
CA LYS A 153 4.00 12.96 7.22
C LYS A 153 4.22 11.46 7.27
N LEU A 154 5.05 10.92 6.39
CA LEU A 154 5.41 9.51 6.36
C LEU A 154 5.97 9.03 7.71
N LEU A 155 6.95 9.74 8.27
CA LEU A 155 7.53 9.38 9.58
C LEU A 155 6.48 9.39 10.70
N ARG A 156 5.57 10.35 10.69
CA ARG A 156 4.49 10.41 11.68
C ARG A 156 3.53 9.21 11.53
N GLU A 157 3.25 8.79 10.31
CA GLU A 157 2.43 7.60 10.03
C GLU A 157 3.15 6.31 10.47
N LEU A 158 4.45 6.19 10.20
CA LEU A 158 5.26 5.05 10.64
C LEU A 158 5.32 4.95 12.17
N LEU A 159 5.53 6.08 12.84
CA LEU A 159 5.53 6.13 14.31
C LEU A 159 4.18 5.73 14.91
N ARG A 160 3.08 6.17 14.30
CA ARG A 160 1.73 5.76 14.72
C ARG A 160 1.49 4.27 14.50
N ALA A 161 1.99 3.70 13.42
CA ALA A 161 1.87 2.26 13.16
C ALA A 161 2.56 1.42 14.24
N GLU A 162 3.66 1.93 14.79
CA GLU A 162 4.42 1.31 15.90
C GLU A 162 3.89 1.70 17.30
N GLY A 163 2.76 2.40 17.38
CA GLY A 163 2.12 2.76 18.65
C GLY A 163 2.50 4.10 19.25
N TYR A 164 3.28 4.94 18.58
CA TYR A 164 3.65 6.27 19.06
C TYR A 164 2.65 7.34 18.56
N TYR A 165 1.44 7.34 19.12
CA TYR A 165 0.35 8.21 18.66
C TYR A 165 0.53 9.69 18.99
N ALA A 166 1.32 10.02 20.00
CA ALA A 166 1.66 11.40 20.38
C ALA A 166 2.93 11.91 19.69
N ALA A 167 3.48 11.15 18.75
CA ALA A 167 4.72 11.51 18.08
C ALA A 167 4.61 12.83 17.32
N SER A 168 5.61 13.70 17.50
CA SER A 168 5.80 14.89 16.68
C SER A 168 7.01 14.74 15.76
N VAL A 169 6.88 15.21 14.54
CA VAL A 169 7.97 15.21 13.55
C VAL A 169 8.05 16.61 12.95
N ASN A 170 9.26 17.15 12.90
CA ASN A 170 9.51 18.47 12.34
C ASN A 170 10.66 18.40 11.33
N ALA A 171 10.36 18.82 10.10
CA ALA A 171 11.36 18.92 9.05
C ALA A 171 11.94 20.33 8.98
N ARG A 172 13.28 20.44 8.93
CA ARG A 172 13.99 21.69 8.71
C ARG A 172 15.00 21.54 7.58
N VAL A 173 14.91 22.43 6.62
CA VAL A 173 15.88 22.51 5.53
C VAL A 173 16.87 23.63 5.87
N GLN A 174 18.16 23.30 5.94
CA GLN A 174 19.22 24.24 6.21
C GLN A 174 20.18 24.30 5.03
N SER A 175 20.55 25.50 4.63
CA SER A 175 21.58 25.75 3.61
C SER A 175 22.78 26.39 4.29
N SER A 176 23.95 25.78 4.18
CA SER A 176 25.20 26.29 4.72
C SER A 176 26.35 25.99 3.78
N GLY A 177 27.02 27.05 3.33
CA GLY A 177 28.18 26.91 2.44
C GLY A 177 27.90 26.17 1.13
N GLY A 178 26.72 26.38 0.54
CA GLY A 178 26.31 25.73 -0.74
C GLY A 178 25.91 24.24 -0.58
N ARG A 179 25.76 23.74 0.65
CA ARG A 179 25.22 22.39 0.94
C ARG A 179 23.87 22.49 1.61
N ILE A 180 22.93 21.71 1.12
CA ILE A 180 21.58 21.62 1.69
C ILE A 180 21.53 20.38 2.60
N SER A 181 21.02 20.57 3.83
CA SER A 181 20.75 19.48 4.77
C SER A 181 19.29 19.53 5.18
N VAL A 182 18.59 18.40 5.02
CA VAL A 182 17.25 18.20 5.53
C VAL A 182 17.35 17.47 6.86
N ILE A 183 16.95 18.13 7.93
CA ILE A 183 16.96 17.56 9.29
C ILE A 183 15.51 17.23 9.65
N LEU A 184 15.25 15.95 9.84
CA LEU A 184 13.99 15.42 10.34
C LEU A 184 14.15 15.12 11.83
N ARG A 185 13.59 15.98 12.68
CA ARG A 185 13.61 15.81 14.12
C ARG A 185 12.32 15.13 14.58
N VAL A 186 12.48 14.02 15.23
CA VAL A 186 11.40 13.18 15.77
C VAL A 186 11.37 13.30 17.29
N GLU A 187 10.20 13.46 17.85
CA GLU A 187 9.90 13.32 19.27
C GLU A 187 8.82 12.24 19.40
N PRO A 188 9.19 10.97 19.70
CA PRO A 188 8.26 9.86 19.67
C PRO A 188 7.11 9.95 20.67
N GLY A 189 7.40 10.52 21.85
CA GLY A 189 6.44 10.52 22.96
C GLY A 189 6.31 9.14 23.63
N ALA A 190 5.20 8.91 24.32
CA ALA A 190 4.93 7.65 25.00
C ALA A 190 4.48 6.57 24.01
N LEU A 191 4.86 5.32 24.28
CA LEU A 191 4.33 4.13 23.59
C LEU A 191 2.94 3.82 24.17
N TYR A 192 1.96 3.62 23.28
CA TYR A 192 0.57 3.32 23.66
C TYR A 192 0.37 1.81 23.77
N HIS A 193 -0.47 1.39 24.73
CA HIS A 193 -0.78 -0.02 24.99
C HIS A 193 -2.29 -0.26 24.93
N PHE A 194 -2.70 -1.48 24.58
CA PHE A 194 -4.11 -1.85 24.57
C PHE A 194 -4.64 -1.98 25.99
N LYS A 195 -5.58 -1.09 26.38
CA LYS A 195 -6.32 -1.15 27.64
C LYS A 195 -7.43 -2.19 27.60
N ASP A 196 -8.06 -2.34 26.45
CA ASP A 196 -9.14 -3.31 26.23
C ASP A 196 -9.22 -3.74 24.76
N ILE A 197 -9.66 -5.01 24.57
CA ILE A 197 -9.86 -5.61 23.25
C ILE A 197 -11.22 -6.29 23.24
N ALA A 198 -12.16 -5.72 22.50
CA ALA A 198 -13.52 -6.22 22.36
C ALA A 198 -13.70 -6.87 20.98
N ILE A 199 -13.83 -8.19 20.95
CA ILE A 199 -14.18 -8.95 19.74
C ILE A 199 -15.63 -9.40 19.89
N THR A 200 -16.51 -8.93 18.98
CA THR A 200 -17.94 -9.22 18.98
C THR A 200 -18.32 -10.13 17.82
N GLY A 201 -19.33 -10.97 18.00
CA GLY A 201 -19.86 -11.87 16.97
C GLY A 201 -19.13 -13.19 16.84
N LEU A 202 -17.93 -13.33 17.42
CA LEU A 202 -17.15 -14.55 17.40
C LEU A 202 -17.82 -15.71 18.13
N GLU A 203 -18.67 -15.43 19.10
CA GLU A 203 -19.47 -16.42 19.85
C GLU A 203 -20.37 -17.27 18.94
N ARG A 204 -20.70 -16.80 17.74
CA ARG A 204 -21.47 -17.56 16.74
C ARG A 204 -20.69 -18.74 16.15
N ALA A 205 -19.36 -18.77 16.32
CA ALA A 205 -18.53 -19.89 15.92
C ALA A 205 -18.65 -21.08 16.89
N GLY A 206 -19.42 -20.97 17.98
CA GLY A 206 -19.69 -22.05 18.91
C GLY A 206 -18.40 -22.57 19.57
N GLU A 207 -18.14 -23.88 19.47
CA GLU A 207 -16.96 -24.53 20.06
C GLU A 207 -15.62 -23.99 19.51
N GLU A 208 -15.62 -23.45 18.29
CA GLU A 208 -14.40 -22.91 17.67
C GLU A 208 -14.10 -21.47 18.09
N ALA A 209 -15.03 -20.78 18.78
CA ALA A 209 -14.87 -19.39 19.18
C ALA A 209 -13.63 -19.16 20.06
N GLU A 210 -13.37 -20.05 21.02
CA GLU A 210 -12.21 -19.94 21.93
C GLU A 210 -10.88 -20.16 21.19
N ARG A 211 -10.87 -21.09 20.22
CA ARG A 211 -9.70 -21.35 19.40
C ARG A 211 -9.41 -20.14 18.51
N ALA A 212 -10.43 -19.63 17.84
CA ALA A 212 -10.34 -18.45 17.01
C ALA A 212 -9.89 -17.21 17.80
N ARG A 213 -10.42 -17.03 19.05
CA ARG A 213 -9.98 -15.95 19.93
C ARG A 213 -8.49 -16.07 20.29
N LYS A 214 -7.99 -17.28 20.52
CA LYS A 214 -6.56 -17.51 20.81
C LYS A 214 -5.68 -17.24 19.58
N ALA A 215 -6.19 -17.48 18.38
CA ALA A 215 -5.47 -17.19 17.14
C ALA A 215 -5.31 -15.67 16.92
N PHE A 216 -6.21 -14.85 17.47
CA PHE A 216 -6.05 -13.40 17.55
C PHE A 216 -5.06 -13.08 18.69
N ALA A 217 -3.79 -13.20 18.41
CA ALA A 217 -2.70 -13.13 19.38
C ALA A 217 -2.35 -11.71 19.84
N VAL A 218 -3.34 -10.83 20.00
CA VAL A 218 -3.18 -9.50 20.62
C VAL A 218 -3.90 -9.51 21.95
N SER A 219 -3.21 -9.06 22.98
CA SER A 219 -3.68 -9.06 24.36
C SER A 219 -3.71 -7.66 24.96
N ARG A 220 -4.37 -7.54 26.12
CA ARG A 220 -4.30 -6.33 26.95
C ARG A 220 -2.85 -6.11 27.37
N ASP A 221 -2.45 -4.84 27.48
CA ASP A 221 -1.10 -4.36 27.80
C ASP A 221 -0.05 -4.57 26.68
N ASP A 222 -0.42 -5.20 25.54
CA ASP A 222 0.44 -5.23 24.36
C ASP A 222 0.57 -3.81 23.76
N PRO A 223 1.71 -3.47 23.15
CA PRO A 223 1.87 -2.25 22.37
C PRO A 223 0.85 -2.17 21.24
N VAL A 224 0.36 -0.97 20.93
CA VAL A 224 -0.57 -0.73 19.82
C VAL A 224 0.21 -0.70 18.50
N ASP A 225 0.55 -1.88 18.04
CA ASP A 225 1.32 -2.14 16.84
C ASP A 225 0.36 -2.56 15.71
N ALA A 226 0.34 -1.79 14.62
CA ALA A 226 -0.57 -2.03 13.50
C ALA A 226 -0.28 -3.34 12.78
N ASP A 227 1.00 -3.74 12.66
CA ASP A 227 1.37 -4.98 11.98
C ASP A 227 1.00 -6.21 12.80
N LYS A 228 1.15 -6.14 14.13
CA LYS A 228 0.68 -7.20 15.01
C LYS A 228 -0.84 -7.37 14.93
N VAL A 229 -1.58 -6.27 14.89
CA VAL A 229 -3.04 -6.31 14.69
C VAL A 229 -3.37 -6.94 13.34
N GLN A 230 -2.69 -6.53 12.26
CA GLN A 230 -2.93 -7.08 10.93
C GLN A 230 -2.57 -8.58 10.82
N ALA A 231 -1.48 -9.00 11.44
CA ALA A 231 -1.10 -10.40 11.54
C ALA A 231 -2.14 -11.20 12.34
N ALA A 232 -2.63 -10.65 13.44
CA ALA A 232 -3.67 -11.25 14.27
C ALA A 232 -5.00 -11.42 13.52
N LEU A 233 -5.41 -10.42 12.72
CA LEU A 233 -6.58 -10.51 11.85
C LEU A 233 -6.44 -11.62 10.80
N THR A 234 -5.25 -11.72 10.21
CA THR A 234 -4.94 -12.78 9.24
C THR A 234 -5.00 -14.16 9.89
N SER A 235 -4.41 -14.30 11.07
CA SER A 235 -4.43 -15.56 11.84
C SER A 235 -5.86 -15.94 12.25
N LEU A 236 -6.65 -15.00 12.73
CA LEU A 236 -8.06 -15.21 13.06
C LEU A 236 -8.88 -15.69 11.86
N LYS A 237 -8.67 -15.05 10.69
CA LYS A 237 -9.34 -15.44 9.45
C LYS A 237 -8.94 -16.84 8.99
N SER A 238 -7.64 -17.16 9.06
CA SER A 238 -7.14 -18.51 8.70
C SER A 238 -7.73 -19.55 9.64
N GLU A 239 -7.71 -19.31 10.95
CA GLU A 239 -8.24 -20.24 11.95
C GLU A 239 -9.73 -20.53 11.72
N LEU A 240 -10.54 -19.51 11.46
CA LEU A 240 -11.95 -19.72 11.11
C LEU A 240 -12.08 -20.51 9.80
N GLY A 241 -11.27 -20.20 8.79
CA GLY A 241 -11.28 -20.91 7.52
C GLY A 241 -10.83 -22.38 7.64
N ASP A 242 -9.90 -22.68 8.53
CA ASP A 242 -9.42 -24.06 8.75
C ASP A 242 -10.38 -24.90 9.59
N HIS A 243 -11.33 -24.26 10.26
CA HIS A 243 -12.25 -24.90 11.19
C HIS A 243 -13.73 -24.73 10.80
N GLY A 244 -14.04 -24.82 9.51
CA GLY A 244 -15.42 -24.95 9.05
C GLY A 244 -16.12 -23.65 8.67
N PHE A 245 -15.45 -22.50 8.62
CA PHE A 245 -16.07 -21.21 8.31
C PHE A 245 -15.54 -20.59 7.00
N PRO A 246 -15.88 -21.15 5.82
CA PRO A 246 -15.35 -20.68 4.53
C PRO A 246 -15.72 -19.24 4.16
N PHE A 247 -16.76 -18.71 4.78
CA PHE A 247 -17.31 -17.38 4.47
C PHE A 247 -17.19 -16.40 5.63
N ALA A 248 -16.29 -16.67 6.56
CA ALA A 248 -16.02 -15.76 7.67
C ALA A 248 -15.63 -14.36 7.16
N LYS A 249 -16.27 -13.35 7.73
CA LYS A 249 -16.00 -11.93 7.49
C LYS A 249 -15.49 -11.33 8.77
N ILE A 250 -14.45 -10.54 8.64
CA ILE A 250 -13.87 -9.75 9.72
C ILE A 250 -13.90 -8.32 9.22
N ASP A 251 -14.58 -7.46 9.96
CA ASP A 251 -14.63 -6.04 9.65
C ASP A 251 -13.29 -5.38 9.98
N ASP A 252 -13.07 -4.17 9.46
CA ASP A 252 -11.88 -3.40 9.78
C ASP A 252 -11.86 -3.06 11.28
N PRO A 253 -10.72 -3.23 11.96
CA PRO A 253 -10.60 -2.95 13.38
C PRO A 253 -10.73 -1.46 13.65
N ILE A 254 -11.50 -1.10 14.70
CA ILE A 254 -11.61 0.27 15.17
C ILE A 254 -10.73 0.41 16.40
N VAL A 255 -9.65 1.19 16.26
CA VAL A 255 -8.75 1.52 17.37
C VAL A 255 -9.05 2.94 17.84
N THR A 256 -9.47 3.07 19.10
CA THR A 256 -9.71 4.36 19.75
C THR A 256 -8.59 4.62 20.75
N VAL A 257 -7.85 5.71 20.58
CA VAL A 257 -6.73 6.08 21.45
C VAL A 257 -7.15 7.12 22.49
N ASP A 258 -6.63 6.97 23.70
CA ASP A 258 -6.75 7.95 24.79
C ASP A 258 -5.35 8.54 25.04
N HIS A 259 -5.21 9.82 24.76
CA HIS A 259 -3.93 10.54 24.94
C HIS A 259 -3.61 10.85 26.40
N ALA A 260 -4.63 10.85 27.29
CA ALA A 260 -4.39 11.13 28.71
C ALA A 260 -3.66 9.97 29.41
N ASP A 261 -4.03 8.74 29.04
CA ASP A 261 -3.50 7.53 29.66
C ASP A 261 -2.46 6.81 28.76
N ALA A 262 -2.15 7.34 27.58
CA ALA A 262 -1.34 6.67 26.54
C ALA A 262 -1.86 5.23 26.29
N SER A 263 -3.17 5.07 26.16
CA SER A 263 -3.83 3.78 26.01
C SER A 263 -4.72 3.74 24.77
N ALA A 264 -5.10 2.52 24.35
CA ALA A 264 -6.03 2.31 23.25
C ALA A 264 -7.03 1.20 23.54
N VAL A 265 -8.19 1.31 22.92
CA VAL A 265 -9.23 0.28 22.92
C VAL A 265 -9.40 -0.20 21.48
N LEU A 266 -9.30 -1.51 21.27
CA LEU A 266 -9.56 -2.15 19.99
C LEU A 266 -10.95 -2.76 20.00
N LYS A 267 -11.76 -2.45 18.99
CA LYS A 267 -13.06 -3.08 18.74
C LYS A 267 -13.01 -3.78 17.39
N LEU A 268 -13.40 -5.05 17.38
CA LEU A 268 -13.44 -5.90 16.20
C LEU A 268 -14.80 -6.58 16.09
N SER A 269 -15.42 -6.50 14.92
CA SER A 269 -16.64 -7.23 14.59
C SER A 269 -16.29 -8.41 13.69
N VAL A 270 -16.77 -9.59 14.03
CA VAL A 270 -16.54 -10.83 13.30
C VAL A 270 -17.88 -11.49 12.99
N ASP A 271 -18.11 -11.85 11.76
CA ASP A 271 -19.21 -12.72 11.35
C ASP A 271 -18.62 -14.04 10.82
N PRO A 272 -18.61 -15.11 11.61
CA PRO A 272 -18.09 -16.40 11.15
C PRO A 272 -18.90 -17.00 10.00
N GLY A 273 -20.15 -16.58 9.84
CA GLY A 273 -21.08 -17.22 8.91
C GLY A 273 -21.53 -18.59 9.39
N SER A 274 -21.96 -19.44 8.47
CA SER A 274 -22.40 -20.81 8.78
C SER A 274 -21.23 -21.78 8.82
N PHE A 275 -21.23 -22.67 9.78
CA PHE A 275 -20.33 -23.83 9.78
C PHE A 275 -20.65 -24.73 8.60
N ALA A 276 -19.64 -25.11 7.82
CA ALA A 276 -19.84 -25.83 6.56
C ALA A 276 -18.93 -27.04 6.43
N ARG A 277 -19.42 -28.00 5.65
CA ARG A 277 -18.71 -29.19 5.22
C ARG A 277 -18.47 -29.19 3.73
N PHE A 278 -17.43 -29.86 3.26
CA PHE A 278 -17.17 -30.01 1.85
C PHE A 278 -18.32 -30.73 1.13
N GLY A 279 -18.75 -30.14 0.02
CA GLY A 279 -19.64 -30.75 -0.97
C GLY A 279 -18.86 -31.27 -2.17
N ASP A 280 -19.38 -31.01 -3.35
CA ASP A 280 -18.78 -31.46 -4.60
C ASP A 280 -17.70 -30.51 -5.12
N ILE A 281 -16.71 -31.09 -5.85
CA ILE A 281 -15.74 -30.34 -6.62
C ILE A 281 -16.31 -30.11 -8.01
N VAL A 282 -16.45 -28.83 -8.36
CA VAL A 282 -16.93 -28.35 -9.66
C VAL A 282 -15.75 -27.79 -10.45
N LEU A 283 -15.49 -28.34 -11.63
CA LEU A 283 -14.44 -27.82 -12.51
C LEU A 283 -14.98 -26.75 -13.42
N SER A 284 -14.22 -25.69 -13.59
CA SER A 284 -14.44 -24.60 -14.53
C SER A 284 -13.15 -24.36 -15.34
N GLY A 285 -13.29 -23.83 -16.55
CA GLY A 285 -12.18 -23.51 -17.44
C GLY A 285 -12.35 -24.10 -18.83
N GLN A 286 -11.59 -23.56 -19.80
CA GLN A 286 -11.60 -24.07 -21.17
C GLN A 286 -10.64 -25.26 -21.29
N ARG A 287 -11.21 -26.46 -21.55
CA ARG A 287 -10.45 -27.71 -21.76
C ARG A 287 -9.44 -28.00 -20.63
N PRO A 288 -9.90 -28.20 -19.39
CA PRO A 288 -8.98 -28.48 -18.28
C PRO A 288 -8.16 -29.74 -18.59
N PRO A 289 -6.87 -29.80 -18.17
CA PRO A 289 -6.00 -30.94 -18.42
C PRO A 289 -6.45 -32.21 -17.66
N PHE A 290 -7.30 -32.04 -16.65
CA PHE A 290 -7.82 -33.11 -15.81
C PHE A 290 -9.35 -33.12 -15.80
N GLY A 291 -9.92 -34.32 -15.73
CA GLY A 291 -11.35 -34.48 -15.45
C GLY A 291 -11.67 -34.37 -13.95
N PRO A 292 -12.98 -34.18 -13.59
CA PRO A 292 -13.40 -34.00 -12.19
C PRO A 292 -12.98 -35.15 -11.27
N LYS A 293 -13.01 -36.39 -11.78
CA LYS A 293 -12.58 -37.58 -11.03
C LYS A 293 -11.10 -37.53 -10.66
N HIS A 294 -10.26 -36.98 -11.53
CA HIS A 294 -8.82 -36.86 -11.28
C HIS A 294 -8.55 -35.80 -10.22
N VAL A 295 -9.14 -34.63 -10.33
CA VAL A 295 -9.01 -33.57 -9.33
C VAL A 295 -9.50 -34.02 -7.94
N ARG A 296 -10.61 -34.76 -7.90
CA ARG A 296 -11.11 -35.34 -6.63
C ARG A 296 -10.15 -36.33 -6.00
N ARG A 297 -9.33 -37.05 -6.79
CA ARG A 297 -8.29 -37.96 -6.25
C ARG A 297 -7.08 -37.19 -5.71
N MET A 298 -6.83 -35.98 -6.21
CA MET A 298 -5.73 -35.13 -5.74
C MET A 298 -6.11 -34.37 -4.46
N ALA A 299 -7.41 -34.14 -4.26
CA ALA A 299 -7.93 -33.52 -3.05
C ALA A 299 -7.72 -34.44 -1.84
N ARG A 300 -7.30 -33.87 -0.70
CA ARG A 300 -7.13 -34.58 0.58
C ARG A 300 -8.44 -34.68 1.37
N PHE A 301 -9.46 -33.94 0.96
CA PHE A 301 -10.79 -33.92 1.58
C PHE A 301 -11.81 -34.68 0.74
N LYS A 302 -12.89 -35.09 1.37
CA LYS A 302 -14.03 -35.78 0.78
C LYS A 302 -15.31 -35.01 1.06
N PRO A 303 -16.38 -35.19 0.24
CA PRO A 303 -17.71 -34.68 0.59
C PRO A 303 -18.13 -35.14 1.98
N GLY A 304 -18.59 -34.21 2.82
CA GLY A 304 -18.97 -34.44 4.21
C GLY A 304 -17.89 -34.15 5.25
N ASP A 305 -16.61 -34.07 4.86
CA ASP A 305 -15.56 -33.63 5.79
C ASP A 305 -15.78 -32.16 6.18
N VAL A 306 -15.33 -31.76 7.36
CA VAL A 306 -15.37 -30.36 7.79
C VAL A 306 -14.54 -29.52 6.82
N TYR A 307 -15.07 -28.37 6.41
CA TYR A 307 -14.33 -27.45 5.55
C TYR A 307 -13.02 -27.01 6.22
N ASN A 308 -11.93 -27.07 5.46
CA ASN A 308 -10.61 -26.67 5.88
C ASN A 308 -9.91 -25.92 4.73
N PHE A 309 -9.49 -24.70 4.98
CA PHE A 309 -8.84 -23.86 3.96
C PHE A 309 -7.46 -24.40 3.56
N ALA A 310 -6.72 -25.00 4.52
CA ALA A 310 -5.41 -25.61 4.22
C ALA A 310 -5.53 -26.75 3.20
N ASP A 311 -6.61 -27.55 3.22
CA ASP A 311 -6.85 -28.61 2.24
C ASP A 311 -7.11 -28.04 0.83
N ILE A 312 -7.74 -26.86 0.73
CA ILE A 312 -7.94 -26.12 -0.53
C ILE A 312 -6.58 -25.68 -1.09
N ASP A 313 -5.72 -25.14 -0.23
CA ASP A 313 -4.38 -24.69 -0.63
C ASP A 313 -3.48 -25.87 -1.03
N ASP A 314 -3.58 -27.00 -0.34
CA ASP A 314 -2.92 -28.25 -0.70
C ASP A 314 -3.36 -28.74 -2.09
N LEU A 315 -4.66 -28.72 -2.38
CA LEU A 315 -5.17 -29.07 -3.71
C LEU A 315 -4.64 -28.13 -4.79
N ARG A 316 -4.61 -26.83 -4.52
CA ARG A 316 -4.06 -25.83 -5.44
C ARG A 316 -2.58 -26.12 -5.74
N ARG A 317 -1.77 -26.35 -4.71
CA ARG A 317 -0.35 -26.69 -4.85
C ARG A 317 -0.16 -28.01 -5.62
N ALA A 318 -0.97 -29.02 -5.33
CA ALA A 318 -0.90 -30.29 -6.02
C ALA A 318 -1.21 -30.17 -7.52
N LEU A 319 -2.21 -29.34 -7.89
CA LEU A 319 -2.54 -29.08 -9.30
C LEU A 319 -1.40 -28.39 -10.04
N ILE A 320 -0.83 -27.33 -9.46
CA ILE A 320 0.31 -26.59 -10.03
C ILE A 320 1.55 -27.48 -10.15
N ALA A 321 1.83 -28.31 -9.16
CA ALA A 321 2.97 -29.22 -9.13
C ALA A 321 2.96 -30.26 -10.26
N THR A 322 1.82 -30.48 -10.93
CA THR A 322 1.76 -31.37 -12.10
C THR A 322 2.49 -30.84 -13.33
N GLY A 323 2.79 -29.54 -13.37
CA GLY A 323 3.37 -28.85 -14.55
C GLY A 323 2.39 -28.68 -15.72
N LEU A 324 1.16 -29.22 -15.62
CA LEU A 324 0.12 -29.12 -16.68
C LEU A 324 -0.83 -27.94 -16.48
N VAL A 325 -0.71 -27.28 -15.32
CA VAL A 325 -1.56 -26.14 -14.89
C VAL A 325 -0.67 -24.94 -14.66
N SER A 326 -0.96 -23.85 -15.35
CA SER A 326 -0.29 -22.54 -15.13
C SER A 326 -0.90 -21.81 -13.94
N THR A 327 -2.23 -21.84 -13.84
CA THR A 327 -2.98 -21.18 -12.77
C THR A 327 -4.11 -22.09 -12.29
N ALA A 328 -4.26 -22.23 -10.98
CA ALA A 328 -5.37 -22.89 -10.32
C ALA A 328 -5.99 -21.95 -9.29
N THR A 329 -7.21 -21.48 -9.59
CA THR A 329 -8.00 -20.69 -8.64
C THR A 329 -9.08 -21.60 -8.05
N ILE A 330 -9.05 -21.74 -6.73
CA ILE A 330 -10.00 -22.60 -6.01
C ILE A 330 -10.79 -21.74 -5.04
N THR A 331 -12.11 -21.72 -5.20
CA THR A 331 -13.00 -20.89 -4.40
C THR A 331 -14.15 -21.71 -3.80
N PRO A 332 -14.47 -21.53 -2.51
CA PRO A 332 -15.68 -22.08 -1.94
C PRO A 332 -16.92 -21.38 -2.51
N VAL A 333 -17.93 -22.15 -2.87
CA VAL A 333 -19.19 -21.66 -3.43
C VAL A 333 -20.36 -22.13 -2.58
N ARG A 334 -21.23 -21.20 -2.19
CA ARG A 334 -22.44 -21.51 -1.42
C ARG A 334 -23.34 -22.44 -2.21
N THR A 335 -23.98 -23.37 -1.50
CA THR A 335 -25.04 -24.22 -2.03
C THR A 335 -26.40 -23.80 -1.46
N VAL A 336 -27.47 -24.51 -1.79
CA VAL A 336 -28.79 -24.32 -1.19
C VAL A 336 -28.78 -24.63 0.30
N ASP A 337 -27.98 -25.62 0.70
CA ASP A 337 -27.75 -25.95 2.11
C ASP A 337 -26.61 -25.03 2.64
N PRO A 338 -26.86 -24.15 3.63
CA PRO A 338 -25.85 -23.27 4.17
C PRO A 338 -24.68 -24.00 4.86
N ASN A 339 -24.88 -25.25 5.24
CA ASN A 339 -23.85 -26.09 5.89
C ASN A 339 -23.03 -26.93 4.90
N VAL A 340 -23.26 -26.79 3.61
CA VAL A 340 -22.51 -27.48 2.56
C VAL A 340 -21.89 -26.44 1.61
N VAL A 341 -20.60 -26.60 1.34
CA VAL A 341 -19.88 -25.73 0.43
C VAL A 341 -19.30 -26.54 -0.73
N ASN A 342 -19.63 -26.19 -1.96
CA ASN A 342 -18.97 -26.74 -3.12
C ASN A 342 -17.65 -26.02 -3.40
N VAL A 343 -16.70 -26.75 -3.98
CA VAL A 343 -15.39 -26.22 -4.31
C VAL A 343 -15.30 -26.01 -5.81
N LEU A 344 -15.30 -24.76 -6.24
CA LEU A 344 -15.12 -24.39 -7.65
C LEU A 344 -13.63 -24.32 -7.96
N VAL A 345 -13.17 -25.18 -8.87
CA VAL A 345 -11.79 -25.26 -9.30
C VAL A 345 -11.69 -24.73 -10.74
N ALA A 346 -11.18 -23.52 -10.89
CA ALA A 346 -10.89 -22.92 -12.18
C ALA A 346 -9.42 -23.18 -12.54
N ILE A 347 -9.19 -23.83 -13.66
CA ILE A 347 -7.86 -24.27 -14.09
C ILE A 347 -7.53 -23.65 -15.44
N GLU A 348 -6.36 -23.03 -15.51
CA GLU A 348 -5.73 -22.63 -16.77
C GLU A 348 -4.62 -23.61 -17.13
N ARG A 349 -4.63 -24.05 -18.39
CA ARG A 349 -3.66 -25.01 -18.87
C ARG A 349 -2.30 -24.36 -19.06
N ALA A 350 -1.22 -25.01 -18.60
CA ALA A 350 0.12 -24.60 -18.93
C ALA A 350 0.42 -24.80 -20.44
N PRO A 351 1.21 -23.96 -21.07
CA PRO A 351 1.64 -24.18 -22.46
C PRO A 351 2.37 -25.54 -22.55
N PRO A 352 2.09 -26.31 -23.60
CA PRO A 352 2.61 -27.70 -23.67
C PRO A 352 4.12 -27.76 -23.86
N ARG A 353 4.77 -26.67 -24.23
CA ARG A 353 6.21 -26.60 -24.49
C ARG A 353 6.72 -25.17 -24.28
N THR A 354 7.90 -25.05 -23.70
CA THR A 354 8.61 -23.78 -23.57
C THR A 354 9.90 -23.83 -24.38
N ILE A 355 10.09 -22.84 -25.28
CA ILE A 355 11.36 -22.64 -25.99
C ILE A 355 11.96 -21.37 -25.44
N ALA A 356 13.17 -21.47 -24.88
CA ALA A 356 13.96 -20.33 -24.45
C ALA A 356 15.24 -20.25 -25.26
N GLY A 357 15.62 -19.04 -25.72
CA GLY A 357 16.85 -18.77 -26.41
C GLY A 357 17.68 -17.75 -25.65
N GLU A 358 18.98 -18.02 -25.49
CA GLU A 358 19.94 -17.10 -24.90
C GLU A 358 21.02 -16.78 -25.93
N LEU A 359 21.31 -15.49 -26.15
CA LEU A 359 22.41 -15.00 -26.97
C LEU A 359 23.34 -14.19 -26.07
N GLY A 360 24.58 -14.63 -25.99
CA GLY A 360 25.65 -13.96 -25.25
C GLY A 360 26.82 -13.60 -26.16
N TYR A 361 27.44 -12.46 -25.91
CA TYR A 361 28.72 -12.06 -26.53
C TYR A 361 29.73 -11.75 -25.41
N GLY A 362 30.86 -12.43 -25.44
CA GLY A 362 31.99 -12.22 -24.53
C GLY A 362 33.23 -11.76 -25.28
N THR A 363 33.85 -10.66 -24.83
CA THR A 363 35.16 -10.22 -25.35
C THR A 363 36.23 -11.23 -24.94
N GLY A 364 36.52 -12.19 -25.83
CA GLY A 364 37.46 -13.29 -25.61
C GLY A 364 36.86 -14.68 -25.84
N GLU A 365 35.56 -14.86 -25.71
CA GLU A 365 34.86 -16.15 -25.95
C GLU A 365 33.99 -16.15 -27.21
N GLY A 366 33.79 -14.96 -27.84
CA GLY A 366 32.97 -14.83 -29.04
C GLY A 366 31.47 -14.81 -28.80
N VAL A 367 30.69 -15.19 -29.81
CA VAL A 367 29.21 -15.27 -29.73
C VAL A 367 28.80 -16.64 -29.22
N ARG A 368 27.98 -16.66 -28.17
CA ARG A 368 27.34 -17.87 -27.63
C ARG A 368 25.85 -17.80 -27.89
N ALA A 369 25.31 -18.84 -28.47
CA ALA A 369 23.87 -19.00 -28.63
C ALA A 369 23.44 -20.30 -27.93
N GLU A 370 22.43 -20.24 -27.07
CA GLU A 370 21.83 -21.39 -26.41
C GLU A 370 20.33 -21.43 -26.67
N VAL A 371 19.82 -22.56 -27.06
CA VAL A 371 18.38 -22.80 -27.23
C VAL A 371 18.01 -23.96 -26.31
N SER A 372 17.14 -23.70 -25.34
CA SER A 372 16.59 -24.73 -24.49
C SER A 372 15.13 -25.00 -24.85
N TRP A 373 14.76 -26.26 -24.80
CA TRP A 373 13.41 -26.73 -25.06
C TRP A 373 12.99 -27.64 -23.91
N THR A 374 11.88 -27.25 -23.22
CA THR A 374 11.30 -28.00 -22.11
C THR A 374 9.82 -28.34 -22.39
#